data_1071a8a8dc2d5abc554464c74a37669c
#
_entry.id   1071a8a8dc2d5abc554464c74a37669c
#
_cell.length_a   1.000
_cell.length_b   1.000
_cell.length_c   1.000
_cell.angle_alpha   90.00
_cell.angle_beta   90.00
_cell.angle_gamma   90.00
#
_symmetry.space_group_name_H-M   'P 1'
#
loop_
_entity.id
_entity.type
_entity.pdbx_description
1 polymer ?
#
loop_
_entity_poly.entity_id
_entity_poly.type
_entity_poly.pdbx_seq_one_letter_code
_entity_poly.pdbx_strand_id
1 'polypeptide(L)'
;MPNFFDIHCHILPDIDDGADSVMTAIAMGKQAAMDGTNFVVATPHQLGANRNVTANAIRDSAALFQKKINSENIDLTIVPGPDVRIDPELPKLLKQGNVLTLADKGKHVLLELPHETYFPLDQLLKSLRKQGLVGILSHPERNRGIIKNPDVMWDVIEAGGLLQITAASLTGAFGSSCQEIAELAVDEGLIHFIASDAHDTKHRPFGMREAYDTICDMAGEELADLVCCENPARVFEGDDVKGGLVGKKARHSRRKQAKKPNTQKKGFGFGWFGR
;
A
#
# COMPACT_ATOMS: atom_id res chain seq x y z
N MET A 1 -21.94 -9.03 4.50
CA MET A 1 -20.92 -8.00 4.78
C MET A 1 -19.70 -8.35 3.97
N PRO A 2 -18.93 -7.39 3.43
CA PRO A 2 -17.71 -7.70 2.71
C PRO A 2 -16.70 -8.39 3.63
N ASN A 3 -15.91 -9.28 3.05
CA ASN A 3 -14.86 -10.04 3.70
C ASN A 3 -13.54 -9.38 3.31
N PHE A 4 -12.90 -8.66 4.23
CA PHE A 4 -11.68 -7.93 3.93
C PHE A 4 -10.46 -8.84 3.96
N PHE A 5 -9.56 -8.58 3.00
CA PHE A 5 -8.22 -9.13 2.94
C PHE A 5 -7.23 -7.98 3.17
N ASP A 6 -6.47 -8.06 4.24
CA ASP A 6 -5.46 -7.06 4.57
C ASP A 6 -4.06 -7.54 4.15
N ILE A 7 -3.44 -6.84 3.22
CA ILE A 7 -2.13 -7.21 2.69
C ILE A 7 -0.96 -6.47 3.34
N HIS A 8 -1.23 -5.64 4.37
CA HIS A 8 -0.21 -4.87 5.07
C HIS A 8 -0.60 -4.69 6.54
N CYS A 9 0.02 -5.48 7.43
CA CYS A 9 -0.28 -5.45 8.87
C CYS A 9 0.90 -5.96 9.71
N HIS A 10 1.26 -5.24 10.78
CA HIS A 10 2.36 -5.56 11.70
C HIS A 10 1.85 -6.30 12.93
N ILE A 11 1.11 -7.40 12.70
CA ILE A 11 0.42 -8.16 13.75
C ILE A 11 1.29 -9.21 14.44
N LEU A 12 2.48 -9.55 13.89
CA LEU A 12 3.35 -10.58 14.49
C LEU A 12 4.00 -10.05 15.76
N PRO A 13 3.95 -10.80 16.89
CA PRO A 13 4.47 -10.32 18.16
C PRO A 13 6.01 -10.26 18.18
N ASP A 14 6.56 -9.20 18.78
CA ASP A 14 7.99 -9.06 19.11
C ASP A 14 8.96 -9.19 17.92
N ILE A 15 8.52 -8.88 16.69
CA ILE A 15 9.37 -9.04 15.49
C ILE A 15 9.86 -7.70 14.93
N ASP A 16 9.04 -6.65 15.04
CA ASP A 16 9.33 -5.28 14.58
C ASP A 16 8.66 -4.24 15.50
N ASP A 17 8.25 -3.08 14.99
CA ASP A 17 7.57 -2.01 15.74
C ASP A 17 6.04 -2.16 15.81
N GLY A 18 5.49 -3.30 15.38
CA GLY A 18 4.08 -3.64 15.53
C GLY A 18 3.70 -4.14 16.92
N ALA A 19 3.04 -5.30 16.99
CA ALA A 19 2.59 -5.88 18.25
C ALA A 19 3.77 -6.16 19.20
N ASP A 20 3.80 -5.48 20.36
CA ASP A 20 4.86 -5.59 21.38
C ASP A 20 4.80 -6.86 22.23
N SER A 21 3.76 -7.66 22.04
CA SER A 21 3.53 -8.91 22.81
C SER A 21 2.51 -9.80 22.13
N VAL A 22 2.53 -11.09 22.48
CA VAL A 22 1.48 -12.04 22.04
C VAL A 22 0.09 -11.57 22.46
N MET A 23 -0.06 -10.92 23.62
CA MET A 23 -1.36 -10.40 24.10
C MET A 23 -1.85 -9.26 23.20
N THR A 24 -0.98 -8.32 22.85
CA THR A 24 -1.30 -7.23 21.91
C THR A 24 -1.67 -7.79 20.55
N ALA A 25 -0.88 -8.74 20.01
CA ALA A 25 -1.17 -9.42 18.75
C ALA A 25 -2.56 -10.10 18.74
N ILE A 26 -2.92 -10.82 19.83
CA ILE A 26 -4.26 -11.43 19.97
C ILE A 26 -5.36 -10.37 20.00
N ALA A 27 -5.14 -9.26 20.72
CA ALA A 27 -6.11 -8.17 20.76
C ALA A 27 -6.29 -7.53 19.37
N MET A 28 -5.21 -7.34 18.61
CA MET A 28 -5.24 -6.92 17.21
C MET A 28 -6.03 -7.92 16.34
N GLY A 29 -5.79 -9.22 16.48
CA GLY A 29 -6.52 -10.26 15.75
C GLY A 29 -8.03 -10.25 16.05
N LYS A 30 -8.44 -10.03 17.31
CA LYS A 30 -9.85 -9.86 17.68
C LYS A 30 -10.45 -8.60 17.05
N GLN A 31 -9.69 -7.50 17.03
CA GLN A 31 -10.12 -6.25 16.41
C GLN A 31 -10.28 -6.41 14.90
N ALA A 32 -9.32 -7.09 14.21
CA ALA A 32 -9.40 -7.40 12.78
C ALA A 32 -10.71 -8.14 12.45
N ALA A 33 -10.98 -9.24 13.16
CA ALA A 33 -12.19 -10.04 12.94
C ALA A 33 -13.48 -9.23 13.20
N MET A 34 -13.49 -8.36 14.21
CA MET A 34 -14.65 -7.48 14.51
C MET A 34 -14.83 -6.41 13.43
N ASP A 35 -13.75 -5.93 12.82
CA ASP A 35 -13.76 -4.95 11.72
C ASP A 35 -14.19 -5.59 10.38
N GLY A 36 -14.24 -6.93 10.30
CA GLY A 36 -14.61 -7.70 9.12
C GLY A 36 -13.41 -8.16 8.29
N THR A 37 -12.20 -8.06 8.84
CA THR A 37 -10.97 -8.57 8.23
C THR A 37 -10.75 -10.01 8.68
N ASN A 38 -10.86 -10.96 7.75
CA ASN A 38 -10.71 -12.39 8.04
C ASN A 38 -9.40 -12.98 7.47
N PHE A 39 -8.70 -12.23 6.63
CA PHE A 39 -7.45 -12.65 5.99
C PHE A 39 -6.40 -11.55 6.12
N VAL A 40 -5.24 -11.88 6.69
CA VAL A 40 -4.13 -10.95 6.92
C VAL A 40 -2.83 -11.53 6.38
N VAL A 41 -2.17 -10.78 5.53
CA VAL A 41 -0.73 -10.98 5.27
C VAL A 41 0.01 -10.21 6.35
N ALA A 42 0.62 -10.94 7.28
CA ALA A 42 1.45 -10.33 8.31
C ALA A 42 2.77 -9.87 7.69
N THR A 43 3.00 -8.56 7.70
CA THR A 43 4.08 -7.91 6.97
C THR A 43 5.04 -7.16 7.89
N PRO A 44 5.77 -7.85 8.77
CA PRO A 44 6.78 -7.16 9.55
C PRO A 44 7.83 -6.54 8.62
N HIS A 45 8.44 -5.43 9.08
CA HIS A 45 9.51 -4.80 8.35
C HIS A 45 10.68 -5.75 8.07
N GLN A 46 11.20 -5.71 6.84
CA GLN A 46 12.39 -6.46 6.43
C GLN A 46 13.36 -5.54 5.69
N LEU A 47 14.66 -5.75 5.88
CA LEU A 47 15.75 -4.90 5.40
C LEU A 47 15.82 -3.51 6.11
N GLY A 48 16.63 -2.60 5.61
CA GLY A 48 16.86 -1.31 6.27
C GLY A 48 17.38 -1.49 7.70
N ALA A 49 16.68 -0.96 8.69
CA ALA A 49 16.97 -1.14 10.12
C ALA A 49 16.68 -2.58 10.60
N ASN A 50 15.83 -3.31 9.91
CA ASN A 50 15.35 -4.66 10.27
C ASN A 50 16.04 -5.79 9.47
N ARG A 51 17.33 -5.64 9.14
CA ARG A 51 18.11 -6.65 8.41
C ARG A 51 18.26 -7.99 9.15
N ASN A 52 18.05 -8.02 10.44
CA ASN A 52 18.03 -9.21 11.28
C ASN A 52 16.73 -10.01 11.15
N VAL A 53 15.66 -9.42 10.62
CA VAL A 53 14.39 -10.11 10.36
C VAL A 53 14.53 -10.94 9.10
N THR A 54 14.67 -12.25 9.28
CA THR A 54 14.88 -13.20 8.17
C THR A 54 13.57 -13.73 7.61
N ALA A 55 13.59 -14.19 6.36
CA ALA A 55 12.46 -14.86 5.72
C ALA A 55 11.90 -16.03 6.56
N ASN A 56 12.78 -16.84 7.15
CA ASN A 56 12.36 -17.95 8.00
C ASN A 56 11.75 -17.49 9.32
N ALA A 57 12.32 -16.43 9.95
CA ALA A 57 11.73 -15.85 11.16
C ALA A 57 10.29 -15.38 10.93
N ILE A 58 10.02 -14.75 9.78
CA ILE A 58 8.65 -14.31 9.41
C ILE A 58 7.72 -15.52 9.22
N ARG A 59 8.16 -16.58 8.49
CA ARG A 59 7.37 -17.79 8.29
C ARG A 59 7.04 -18.50 9.61
N ASP A 60 8.06 -18.68 10.46
CA ASP A 60 7.92 -19.36 11.74
C ASP A 60 7.01 -18.58 12.70
N SER A 61 7.20 -17.26 12.78
CA SER A 61 6.37 -16.38 13.61
C SER A 61 4.90 -16.40 13.15
N ALA A 62 4.65 -16.28 11.84
CA ALA A 62 3.29 -16.33 11.29
C ALA A 62 2.61 -17.69 11.57
N ALA A 63 3.33 -18.80 11.39
CA ALA A 63 2.80 -20.15 11.65
C ALA A 63 2.51 -20.37 13.14
N LEU A 64 3.36 -19.88 14.03
CA LEU A 64 3.14 -19.95 15.48
C LEU A 64 1.96 -19.08 15.91
N PHE A 65 1.89 -17.87 15.37
CA PHE A 65 0.80 -16.96 15.71
C PHE A 65 -0.55 -17.44 15.15
N GLN A 66 -0.60 -18.05 13.95
CA GLN A 66 -1.83 -18.68 13.45
C GLN A 66 -2.36 -19.76 14.38
N LYS A 67 -1.47 -20.61 14.96
CA LYS A 67 -1.89 -21.60 15.96
C LYS A 67 -2.50 -20.95 17.20
N LYS A 68 -1.95 -19.80 17.60
CA LYS A 68 -2.47 -19.04 18.74
C LYS A 68 -3.84 -18.43 18.43
N ILE A 69 -4.01 -17.81 17.27
CA ILE A 69 -5.30 -17.30 16.77
C ILE A 69 -6.37 -18.40 16.78
N ASN A 70 -6.04 -19.59 16.27
CA ASN A 70 -6.96 -20.74 16.28
C ASN A 70 -7.33 -21.17 17.70
N SER A 71 -6.39 -21.19 18.65
CA SER A 71 -6.64 -21.55 20.05
C SER A 71 -7.53 -20.54 20.81
N GLU A 72 -7.57 -19.30 20.33
CA GLU A 72 -8.44 -18.23 20.85
C GLU A 72 -9.81 -18.19 20.15
N ASN A 73 -10.07 -19.10 19.20
CA ASN A 73 -11.27 -19.16 18.36
C ASN A 73 -11.56 -17.84 17.62
N ILE A 74 -10.50 -17.16 17.13
CA ILE A 74 -10.62 -15.96 16.32
C ILE A 74 -10.73 -16.38 14.86
N ASP A 75 -11.76 -15.91 14.15
CA ASP A 75 -11.95 -16.18 12.71
C ASP A 75 -11.03 -15.28 11.89
N LEU A 76 -9.74 -15.65 11.86
CA LEU A 76 -8.69 -14.91 11.17
C LEU A 76 -7.65 -15.87 10.61
N THR A 77 -7.36 -15.74 9.32
CA THR A 77 -6.28 -16.46 8.63
C THR A 77 -5.09 -15.55 8.46
N ILE A 78 -3.92 -15.99 8.96
CA ILE A 78 -2.67 -15.23 8.88
C ILE A 78 -1.66 -15.98 8.00
N VAL A 79 -1.08 -15.28 7.03
CA VAL A 79 -0.01 -15.78 6.17
C VAL A 79 1.20 -14.84 6.21
N PRO A 80 2.43 -15.35 5.95
CA PRO A 80 3.63 -14.52 6.03
C PRO A 80 3.80 -13.63 4.80
N GLY A 81 4.37 -12.46 5.00
CA GLY A 81 4.89 -11.55 3.98
C GLY A 81 5.75 -10.49 4.67
N PRO A 82 6.57 -9.71 3.98
CA PRO A 82 7.26 -8.56 4.54
C PRO A 82 6.74 -7.24 4.01
N ASP A 83 6.86 -6.17 4.81
CA ASP A 83 7.03 -4.82 4.30
C ASP A 83 8.51 -4.56 4.07
N VAL A 84 8.92 -4.44 2.80
CA VAL A 84 10.33 -4.47 2.42
C VAL A 84 10.86 -3.07 2.23
N ARG A 85 11.75 -2.64 3.11
CA ARG A 85 12.53 -1.42 2.86
C ARG A 85 13.33 -1.57 1.57
N ILE A 86 13.10 -0.67 0.61
CA ILE A 86 13.79 -0.71 -0.68
C ILE A 86 15.31 -0.64 -0.49
N ASP A 87 16.01 -1.60 -1.08
CA ASP A 87 17.46 -1.79 -1.01
C ASP A 87 18.01 -2.11 -2.42
N PRO A 88 19.20 -1.62 -2.80
CA PRO A 88 19.80 -1.92 -4.10
C PRO A 88 19.99 -3.41 -4.39
N GLU A 89 20.19 -4.23 -3.34
CA GLU A 89 20.34 -5.69 -3.49
C GLU A 89 19.00 -6.45 -3.50
N LEU A 90 17.86 -5.78 -3.31
CA LEU A 90 16.54 -6.41 -3.19
C LEU A 90 16.23 -7.44 -4.30
N PRO A 91 16.47 -7.17 -5.61
CA PRO A 91 16.20 -8.17 -6.64
C PRO A 91 17.03 -9.46 -6.49
N LYS A 92 18.25 -9.36 -5.97
CA LYS A 92 19.12 -10.51 -5.69
C LYS A 92 18.64 -11.27 -4.46
N LEU A 93 18.27 -10.57 -3.40
CA LEU A 93 17.79 -11.16 -2.14
C LEU A 93 16.48 -11.92 -2.34
N LEU A 94 15.54 -11.38 -3.14
CA LEU A 94 14.32 -12.08 -3.56
C LEU A 94 14.62 -13.36 -4.32
N LYS A 95 15.52 -13.31 -5.31
CA LYS A 95 15.93 -14.50 -6.08
C LYS A 95 16.57 -15.59 -5.22
N GLN A 96 17.23 -15.21 -4.14
CA GLN A 96 17.86 -16.12 -3.18
C GLN A 96 16.88 -16.65 -2.13
N GLY A 97 15.65 -16.15 -2.04
CA GLY A 97 14.69 -16.49 -1.00
C GLY A 97 14.99 -15.89 0.37
N ASN A 98 15.89 -14.90 0.43
CA ASN A 98 16.25 -14.20 1.68
C ASN A 98 15.21 -13.10 2.05
N VAL A 99 14.43 -12.65 1.08
CA VAL A 99 13.27 -11.77 1.25
C VAL A 99 12.05 -12.49 0.71
N LEU A 100 10.94 -12.44 1.46
CA LEU A 100 9.67 -13.05 1.06
C LEU A 100 8.92 -12.17 0.05
N THR A 101 7.95 -12.79 -0.58
CA THR A 101 6.85 -12.11 -1.27
C THR A 101 5.61 -12.12 -0.38
N LEU A 102 4.61 -11.30 -0.68
CA LEU A 102 3.35 -11.32 0.05
C LEU A 102 2.69 -12.71 -0.05
N ALA A 103 2.16 -13.17 1.08
CA ALA A 103 1.59 -14.50 1.27
C ALA A 103 2.54 -15.66 0.90
N ASP A 104 3.85 -15.36 0.74
CA ASP A 104 4.91 -16.31 0.31
C ASP A 104 4.59 -17.02 -1.03
N LYS A 105 3.84 -16.35 -1.92
CA LYS A 105 3.34 -16.91 -3.20
C LYS A 105 4.29 -16.70 -4.39
N GLY A 106 5.44 -16.06 -4.19
CA GLY A 106 6.44 -15.86 -5.26
C GLY A 106 6.03 -14.84 -6.33
N LYS A 107 5.14 -13.86 -6.02
CA LYS A 107 4.63 -12.93 -7.03
C LYS A 107 4.64 -11.46 -6.62
N HIS A 108 4.04 -11.09 -5.51
CA HIS A 108 3.88 -9.69 -5.10
C HIS A 108 4.87 -9.31 -4.02
N VAL A 109 5.50 -8.15 -4.16
CA VAL A 109 6.48 -7.61 -3.20
C VAL A 109 5.97 -6.25 -2.72
N LEU A 110 5.72 -6.11 -1.41
CA LEU A 110 5.40 -4.84 -0.78
C LEU A 110 6.69 -4.05 -0.59
N LEU A 111 6.73 -2.84 -1.13
CA LEU A 111 7.93 -2.01 -1.23
C LEU A 111 7.77 -0.75 -0.41
N GLU A 112 8.63 -0.54 0.58
CA GLU A 112 8.60 0.64 1.44
C GLU A 112 9.72 1.62 1.08
N LEU A 113 9.34 2.88 0.79
CA LEU A 113 10.27 4.01 0.64
C LEU A 113 10.74 4.55 2.00
N PRO A 114 11.92 5.18 2.09
CA PRO A 114 12.23 6.05 3.22
C PRO A 114 11.16 7.13 3.38
N HIS A 115 10.68 7.36 4.61
CA HIS A 115 9.54 8.26 4.87
C HIS A 115 9.74 9.68 4.31
N GLU A 116 10.98 10.21 4.35
CA GLU A 116 11.30 11.58 3.99
C GLU A 116 11.49 11.81 2.48
N THR A 117 11.86 10.77 1.73
CA THR A 117 12.36 10.93 0.36
C THR A 117 11.69 9.99 -0.62
N TYR A 118 11.37 10.53 -1.79
CA TYR A 118 11.04 9.75 -2.97
C TYR A 118 12.26 9.67 -3.91
N PHE A 119 12.45 8.53 -4.55
CA PHE A 119 13.36 8.33 -5.67
C PHE A 119 12.68 7.43 -6.73
N PRO A 120 13.03 7.59 -8.03
CA PRO A 120 12.39 6.83 -9.10
C PRO A 120 12.52 5.31 -8.93
N LEU A 121 11.42 4.59 -9.13
CA LEU A 121 11.33 3.12 -8.94
C LEU A 121 11.37 2.34 -10.25
N ASP A 122 11.46 2.99 -11.40
CA ASP A 122 11.34 2.38 -12.74
C ASP A 122 12.36 1.26 -12.97
N GLN A 123 13.62 1.42 -12.54
CA GLN A 123 14.66 0.40 -12.68
C GLN A 123 14.40 -0.80 -11.76
N LEU A 124 13.98 -0.56 -10.52
CA LEU A 124 13.61 -1.62 -9.58
C LEU A 124 12.42 -2.42 -10.11
N LEU A 125 11.33 -1.74 -10.49
CA LEU A 125 10.11 -2.38 -11.00
C LEU A 125 10.38 -3.18 -12.28
N LYS A 126 11.22 -2.67 -13.19
CA LYS A 126 11.69 -3.43 -14.36
C LYS A 126 12.48 -4.69 -13.96
N SER A 127 13.33 -4.59 -12.94
CA SER A 127 14.12 -5.73 -12.45
C SER A 127 13.24 -6.80 -11.82
N LEU A 128 12.26 -6.40 -11.01
CA LEU A 128 11.26 -7.31 -10.42
C LEU A 128 10.46 -8.02 -11.50
N ARG A 129 9.95 -7.27 -12.49
CA ARG A 129 9.17 -7.83 -13.61
C ARG A 129 9.95 -8.88 -14.42
N LYS A 130 11.26 -8.69 -14.62
CA LYS A 130 12.11 -9.69 -15.29
C LYS A 130 12.19 -11.01 -14.50
N GLN A 131 11.89 -10.99 -13.22
CA GLN A 131 11.81 -12.17 -12.35
C GLN A 131 10.38 -12.71 -12.21
N GLY A 132 9.39 -12.15 -12.92
CA GLY A 132 7.98 -12.50 -12.79
C GLY A 132 7.31 -11.88 -11.56
N LEU A 133 7.98 -10.91 -10.90
CA LEU A 133 7.48 -10.27 -9.69
C LEU A 133 6.80 -8.92 -10.00
N VAL A 134 5.83 -8.56 -9.16
CA VAL A 134 5.09 -7.30 -9.20
C VAL A 134 5.36 -6.52 -7.92
N GLY A 135 5.87 -5.29 -8.04
CA GLY A 135 6.08 -4.39 -6.89
C GLY A 135 4.80 -3.64 -6.55
N ILE A 136 4.45 -3.61 -5.27
CA ILE A 136 3.37 -2.80 -4.69
C ILE A 136 4.03 -1.76 -3.81
N LEU A 137 3.89 -0.48 -4.14
CA LEU A 137 4.39 0.60 -3.30
C LEU A 137 3.45 0.79 -2.11
N SER A 138 3.96 0.57 -0.88
CA SER A 138 3.21 0.78 0.36
C SER A 138 3.06 2.27 0.65
N HIS A 139 1.91 2.65 1.15
CA HIS A 139 1.52 3.97 1.68
C HIS A 139 2.23 5.19 1.03
N PRO A 140 2.16 5.37 -0.32
CA PRO A 140 2.77 6.51 -1.00
C PRO A 140 2.27 7.85 -0.46
N GLU A 141 1.04 7.91 0.03
CA GLU A 141 0.41 9.10 0.61
C GLU A 141 1.09 9.58 1.91
N ARG A 142 1.89 8.72 2.56
CA ARG A 142 2.65 9.07 3.77
C ARG A 142 4.09 9.50 3.48
N ASN A 143 4.56 9.32 2.25
CA ASN A 143 5.91 9.72 1.84
C ASN A 143 5.98 11.23 1.57
N ARG A 144 6.83 11.95 2.30
CA ARG A 144 6.97 13.41 2.18
C ARG A 144 7.40 13.88 0.80
N GLY A 145 8.17 13.08 0.08
CA GLY A 145 8.57 13.39 -1.30
C GLY A 145 7.38 13.29 -2.27
N ILE A 146 6.52 12.29 -2.08
CA ILE A 146 5.30 12.08 -2.88
C ILE A 146 4.24 13.13 -2.55
N ILE A 147 4.04 13.48 -1.27
CA ILE A 147 3.14 14.57 -0.87
C ILE A 147 3.50 15.88 -1.60
N LYS A 148 4.79 16.19 -1.75
CA LYS A 148 5.26 17.39 -2.47
C LYS A 148 5.09 17.30 -3.99
N ASN A 149 5.07 16.11 -4.56
CA ASN A 149 4.93 15.86 -5.99
C ASN A 149 4.11 14.58 -6.25
N PRO A 150 2.77 14.63 -6.12
CA PRO A 150 1.91 13.46 -6.26
C PRO A 150 1.96 12.81 -7.65
N ASP A 151 2.36 13.56 -8.68
CA ASP A 151 2.42 13.05 -10.06
C ASP A 151 3.35 11.85 -10.21
N VAL A 152 4.32 11.64 -9.31
CA VAL A 152 5.21 10.47 -9.32
C VAL A 152 4.49 9.14 -9.08
N MET A 153 3.26 9.16 -8.52
CA MET A 153 2.44 7.96 -8.41
C MET A 153 2.07 7.39 -9.79
N TRP A 154 1.86 8.27 -10.77
CA TRP A 154 1.67 7.86 -12.17
C TRP A 154 2.91 7.19 -12.75
N ASP A 155 4.10 7.70 -12.43
CA ASP A 155 5.36 7.12 -12.91
C ASP A 155 5.54 5.69 -12.38
N VAL A 156 5.14 5.43 -11.11
CA VAL A 156 5.16 4.08 -10.52
C VAL A 156 4.23 3.14 -11.29
N ILE A 157 3.00 3.55 -11.58
CA ILE A 157 2.03 2.75 -12.33
C ILE A 157 2.48 2.53 -13.77
N GLU A 158 3.02 3.56 -14.44
CA GLU A 158 3.56 3.45 -15.81
C GLU A 158 4.75 2.48 -15.88
N ALA A 159 5.54 2.41 -14.81
CA ALA A 159 6.62 1.43 -14.68
C ALA A 159 6.11 0.01 -14.39
N GLY A 160 4.80 -0.17 -14.14
CA GLY A 160 4.13 -1.44 -13.86
C GLY A 160 4.12 -1.82 -12.40
N GLY A 161 4.30 -0.85 -11.50
CA GLY A 161 4.03 -0.98 -10.07
C GLY A 161 2.55 -0.79 -9.75
N LEU A 162 2.17 -1.20 -8.54
CA LEU A 162 0.83 -1.02 -7.98
C LEU A 162 0.94 -0.14 -6.72
N LEU A 163 -0.17 0.47 -6.29
CA LEU A 163 -0.20 1.34 -5.10
C LEU A 163 -1.14 0.76 -4.04
N GLN A 164 -0.66 0.71 -2.80
CA GLN A 164 -1.44 0.41 -1.60
C GLN A 164 -1.56 1.68 -0.75
N ILE A 165 -2.77 2.09 -0.44
CA ILE A 165 -3.11 3.23 0.42
C ILE A 165 -3.49 2.69 1.81
N THR A 166 -3.06 3.38 2.87
CA THR A 166 -3.41 3.00 4.25
C THR A 166 -4.83 3.44 4.58
N ALA A 167 -5.62 2.55 5.16
CA ALA A 167 -7.00 2.81 5.58
C ALA A 167 -7.11 4.08 6.45
N ALA A 168 -6.28 4.18 7.48
CA ALA A 168 -6.24 5.32 8.39
C ALA A 168 -5.79 6.64 7.74
N SER A 169 -5.07 6.61 6.60
CA SER A 169 -4.75 7.81 5.82
C SER A 169 -5.99 8.37 5.15
N LEU A 170 -6.81 7.50 4.57
CA LEU A 170 -8.04 7.89 3.87
C LEU A 170 -9.08 8.48 4.84
N THR A 171 -9.15 7.93 6.06
CA THR A 171 -10.07 8.44 7.11
C THR A 171 -9.50 9.61 7.92
N GLY A 172 -8.31 10.12 7.58
CA GLY A 172 -7.72 11.34 8.13
C GLY A 172 -6.88 11.18 9.39
N ALA A 173 -6.70 9.97 9.92
CA ALA A 173 -5.94 9.73 11.17
C ALA A 173 -4.44 10.13 11.05
N PHE A 174 -3.87 10.15 9.84
CA PHE A 174 -2.50 10.61 9.57
C PHE A 174 -2.40 12.09 9.17
N GLY A 175 -3.50 12.85 9.32
CA GLY A 175 -3.57 14.28 9.03
C GLY A 175 -3.94 14.62 7.58
N SER A 176 -4.33 15.89 7.36
CA SER A 176 -4.92 16.33 6.10
C SER A 176 -4.04 16.11 4.87
N SER A 177 -2.73 16.30 4.98
CA SER A 177 -1.83 16.09 3.83
C SER A 177 -1.80 14.65 3.34
N CYS A 178 -1.85 13.67 4.25
CA CYS A 178 -1.94 12.26 3.88
C CYS A 178 -3.31 11.92 3.31
N GLN A 179 -4.37 12.48 3.91
CA GLN A 179 -5.73 12.29 3.45
C GLN A 179 -5.93 12.85 2.03
N GLU A 180 -5.48 14.06 1.75
CA GLU A 180 -5.58 14.70 0.42
C GLU A 180 -4.93 13.83 -0.68
N ILE A 181 -3.77 13.20 -0.39
CA ILE A 181 -3.09 12.32 -1.35
C ILE A 181 -3.82 10.97 -1.48
N ALA A 182 -4.36 10.43 -0.38
CA ALA A 182 -5.17 9.22 -0.40
C ALA A 182 -6.45 9.41 -1.23
N GLU A 183 -7.18 10.50 -1.01
CA GLU A 183 -8.36 10.90 -1.79
C GLU A 183 -8.02 11.12 -3.26
N LEU A 184 -6.91 11.80 -3.56
CA LEU A 184 -6.42 11.97 -4.93
C LEU A 184 -6.18 10.63 -5.62
N ALA A 185 -5.62 9.64 -4.90
CA ALA A 185 -5.37 8.32 -5.46
C ALA A 185 -6.69 7.57 -5.79
N VAL A 186 -7.73 7.76 -4.99
CA VAL A 186 -9.09 7.24 -5.25
C VAL A 186 -9.70 7.94 -6.45
N ASP A 187 -9.75 9.27 -6.46
CA ASP A 187 -10.39 10.08 -7.50
C ASP A 187 -9.77 9.87 -8.89
N GLU A 188 -8.46 9.70 -8.94
CA GLU A 188 -7.74 9.47 -10.19
C GLU A 188 -7.66 7.99 -10.58
N GLY A 189 -8.22 7.08 -9.76
CA GLY A 189 -8.21 5.63 -10.01
C GLY A 189 -6.81 5.02 -10.00
N LEU A 190 -5.90 5.57 -9.20
CA LEU A 190 -4.53 5.11 -9.04
C LEU A 190 -4.41 3.99 -8.01
N ILE A 191 -5.42 3.89 -7.13
CA ILE A 191 -5.45 2.93 -6.04
C ILE A 191 -5.66 1.51 -6.55
N HIS A 192 -4.91 0.56 -5.98
CA HIS A 192 -5.06 -0.88 -6.25
C HIS A 192 -5.46 -1.65 -5.00
N PHE A 193 -5.07 -1.16 -3.83
CA PHE A 193 -5.33 -1.78 -2.53
C PHE A 193 -5.57 -0.74 -1.45
N ILE A 194 -6.49 -1.05 -0.55
CA ILE A 194 -6.51 -0.54 0.81
C ILE A 194 -5.94 -1.62 1.71
N ALA A 195 -5.13 -1.23 2.70
CA ALA A 195 -4.65 -2.10 3.76
C ALA A 195 -4.54 -1.32 5.07
N SER A 196 -4.56 -2.00 6.20
CA SER A 196 -4.61 -1.33 7.50
C SER A 196 -3.32 -0.66 7.90
N ASP A 197 -2.20 -1.31 7.62
CA ASP A 197 -0.91 -0.96 8.20
C ASP A 197 -0.99 -0.88 9.74
N ALA A 198 -1.81 -1.79 10.35
CA ALA A 198 -2.10 -1.82 11.76
C ALA A 198 -0.88 -2.27 12.57
N HIS A 199 -0.62 -1.57 13.70
CA HIS A 199 0.50 -1.84 14.60
C HIS A 199 0.06 -2.08 16.04
N ASP A 200 -1.09 -1.54 16.41
CA ASP A 200 -1.68 -1.68 17.75
C ASP A 200 -3.20 -1.52 17.69
N THR A 201 -3.87 -1.62 18.84
CA THR A 201 -5.33 -1.52 18.92
C THR A 201 -5.86 -0.12 19.17
N LYS A 202 -5.00 0.91 19.29
CA LYS A 202 -5.40 2.27 19.72
C LYS A 202 -4.94 3.38 18.79
N HIS A 203 -3.62 3.41 18.46
CA HIS A 203 -3.01 4.50 17.69
C HIS A 203 -2.99 4.19 16.20
N ARG A 204 -2.78 2.91 15.87
CA ARG A 204 -2.74 2.40 14.48
C ARG A 204 -3.58 1.13 14.38
N PRO A 205 -4.92 1.22 14.56
CA PRO A 205 -5.84 0.08 14.47
C PRO A 205 -6.13 -0.31 13.02
N PHE A 206 -6.89 -1.36 12.78
CA PHE A 206 -7.23 -1.86 11.44
C PHE A 206 -8.01 -0.84 10.60
N GLY A 207 -9.24 -0.49 10.95
CA GLY A 207 -10.04 0.54 10.26
C GLY A 207 -10.42 0.24 8.82
N MET A 208 -10.42 -1.02 8.40
CA MET A 208 -10.74 -1.43 7.02
C MET A 208 -12.20 -1.15 6.67
N ARG A 209 -13.11 -1.32 7.62
CA ARG A 209 -14.54 -1.03 7.45
C ARG A 209 -14.78 0.45 7.15
N GLU A 210 -14.21 1.33 7.94
CA GLU A 210 -14.38 2.78 7.77
C GLU A 210 -13.81 3.25 6.42
N ALA A 211 -12.64 2.73 6.03
CA ALA A 211 -12.05 3.04 4.73
C ALA A 211 -12.89 2.50 3.56
N TYR A 212 -13.45 1.29 3.68
CA TYR A 212 -14.37 0.73 2.69
C TYR A 212 -15.60 1.63 2.50
N ASP A 213 -16.26 2.00 3.60
CA ASP A 213 -17.45 2.86 3.58
C ASP A 213 -17.10 4.23 2.97
N THR A 214 -15.93 4.79 3.31
CA THR A 214 -15.43 6.04 2.71
C THR A 214 -15.26 5.93 1.19
N ILE A 215 -14.71 4.81 0.68
CA ILE A 215 -14.57 4.60 -0.78
C ILE A 215 -15.93 4.41 -1.45
N CYS A 216 -16.86 3.71 -0.78
CA CYS A 216 -18.24 3.60 -1.29
C CYS A 216 -18.87 4.97 -1.51
N ASP A 217 -18.70 5.88 -0.56
CA ASP A 217 -19.23 7.24 -0.64
C ASP A 217 -18.52 8.10 -1.73
N MET A 218 -17.20 7.92 -1.89
CA MET A 218 -16.40 8.69 -2.86
C MET A 218 -16.57 8.19 -4.30
N ALA A 219 -16.54 6.87 -4.52
CA ALA A 219 -16.33 6.27 -5.84
C ALA A 219 -17.22 5.05 -6.13
N GLY A 220 -18.05 4.64 -5.17
CA GLY A 220 -18.99 3.54 -5.31
C GLY A 220 -18.46 2.19 -4.84
N GLU A 221 -19.40 1.27 -4.57
CA GLU A 221 -19.16 -0.06 -4.01
C GLU A 221 -18.24 -0.93 -4.90
N GLU A 222 -18.34 -0.80 -6.24
CA GLU A 222 -17.51 -1.55 -7.18
C GLU A 222 -16.00 -1.30 -6.98
N LEU A 223 -15.61 -0.05 -6.73
CA LEU A 223 -14.21 0.28 -6.42
C LEU A 223 -13.82 -0.18 -5.02
N ALA A 224 -14.71 0.00 -4.03
CA ALA A 224 -14.47 -0.45 -2.66
C ALA A 224 -14.26 -1.97 -2.59
N ASP A 225 -15.11 -2.76 -3.24
CA ASP A 225 -14.96 -4.21 -3.36
C ASP A 225 -13.65 -4.59 -4.05
N LEU A 226 -13.32 -3.90 -5.15
CA LEU A 226 -12.10 -4.18 -5.90
C LEU A 226 -10.84 -4.01 -5.04
N VAL A 227 -10.73 -2.90 -4.29
CA VAL A 227 -9.48 -2.52 -3.59
C VAL A 227 -9.37 -3.04 -2.15
N CYS A 228 -10.49 -3.39 -1.51
CA CYS A 228 -10.53 -3.92 -0.13
C CYS A 228 -10.74 -5.45 -0.08
N CYS A 229 -11.27 -6.06 -1.14
CA CYS A 229 -11.62 -7.48 -1.17
C CYS A 229 -10.97 -8.22 -2.35
N GLU A 230 -11.31 -7.89 -3.61
CA GLU A 230 -10.93 -8.71 -4.77
C GLU A 230 -9.41 -8.67 -5.06
N ASN A 231 -8.82 -7.49 -5.16
CA ASN A 231 -7.38 -7.36 -5.43
C ASN A 231 -6.52 -7.89 -4.28
N PRO A 232 -6.81 -7.58 -2.99
CA PRO A 232 -6.10 -8.19 -1.87
C PRO A 232 -6.22 -9.71 -1.82
N ALA A 233 -7.40 -10.28 -2.12
CA ALA A 233 -7.58 -11.74 -2.22
C ALA A 233 -6.70 -12.35 -3.32
N ARG A 234 -6.54 -11.67 -4.48
CA ARG A 234 -5.64 -12.11 -5.55
C ARG A 234 -4.18 -12.12 -5.13
N VAL A 235 -3.76 -11.14 -4.31
CA VAL A 235 -2.40 -11.14 -3.72
C VAL A 235 -2.23 -12.31 -2.78
N PHE A 236 -3.23 -12.58 -1.93
CA PHE A 236 -3.24 -13.69 -0.99
C PHE A 236 -3.12 -15.05 -1.69
N GLU A 237 -3.74 -15.22 -2.85
CA GLU A 237 -3.67 -16.43 -3.66
C GLU A 237 -2.45 -16.47 -4.63
N GLY A 238 -1.80 -15.34 -4.86
CA GLY A 238 -0.69 -15.22 -5.83
C GLY A 238 -1.17 -15.05 -7.28
N ASP A 239 -2.37 -14.55 -7.48
CA ASP A 239 -2.98 -14.30 -8.80
C ASP A 239 -2.65 -12.91 -9.35
N ASP A 240 -2.94 -12.68 -10.65
CA ASP A 240 -2.80 -11.35 -11.26
C ASP A 240 -3.85 -10.38 -10.72
N VAL A 241 -3.38 -9.19 -10.34
CA VAL A 241 -4.22 -8.11 -9.83
C VAL A 241 -4.91 -7.39 -10.99
N LYS A 242 -6.18 -7.04 -10.80
CA LYS A 242 -6.92 -6.21 -11.76
C LYS A 242 -6.46 -4.75 -11.65
N GLY A 243 -6.35 -4.04 -12.78
CA GLY A 243 -6.11 -2.59 -12.77
C GLY A 243 -7.30 -1.82 -12.17
N GLY A 244 -7.04 -0.64 -11.58
CA GLY A 244 -8.09 0.25 -11.11
C GLY A 244 -9.08 0.65 -12.21
N LEU A 245 -10.34 0.89 -11.87
CA LEU A 245 -11.46 1.07 -12.82
C LEU A 245 -11.32 2.29 -13.75
N VAL A 246 -10.49 3.28 -13.42
CA VAL A 246 -10.44 4.59 -14.07
C VAL A 246 -9.18 4.85 -14.91
N GLY A 247 -8.12 4.07 -14.77
CA GLY A 247 -6.77 4.36 -15.29
C GLY A 247 -6.63 4.63 -16.80
N LYS A 248 -7.62 4.26 -17.64
CA LYS A 248 -7.55 4.52 -19.09
C LYS A 248 -8.13 5.89 -19.51
N LYS A 249 -9.11 6.43 -18.79
CA LYS A 249 -9.77 7.70 -19.15
C LYS A 249 -9.00 8.91 -18.60
N ALA A 250 -8.50 8.84 -17.38
CA ALA A 250 -7.71 9.91 -16.75
C ALA A 250 -6.39 10.18 -17.50
N ARG A 251 -5.68 9.11 -17.91
CA ARG A 251 -4.45 9.19 -18.71
C ARG A 251 -4.60 9.99 -20.01
N HIS A 252 -5.75 9.91 -20.67
CA HIS A 252 -6.00 10.59 -21.94
C HIS A 252 -6.29 12.10 -21.75
N SER A 253 -6.93 12.50 -20.65
CA SER A 253 -7.24 13.89 -20.34
C SER A 253 -6.01 14.68 -19.90
N ARG A 254 -5.11 14.12 -19.07
CA ARG A 254 -3.85 14.78 -18.66
C ARG A 254 -2.89 14.98 -19.83
N ARG A 255 -2.70 13.99 -20.71
CA ARG A 255 -1.89 14.18 -21.94
C ARG A 255 -2.41 15.29 -22.85
N LYS A 256 -3.72 15.55 -22.87
CA LYS A 256 -4.31 16.67 -23.60
C LYS A 256 -4.11 18.03 -22.90
N GLN A 257 -4.11 18.08 -21.56
CA GLN A 257 -3.86 19.30 -20.79
C GLN A 257 -2.37 19.69 -20.80
N ALA A 258 -1.46 18.75 -20.63
CA ALA A 258 -0.01 18.98 -20.70
C ALA A 258 0.48 19.43 -22.09
N LYS A 259 -0.28 19.17 -23.16
CA LYS A 259 0.05 19.61 -24.53
C LYS A 259 -0.54 20.96 -24.91
N LYS A 260 -1.30 21.66 -24.04
CA LYS A 260 -1.74 23.04 -24.31
C LYS A 260 -0.64 24.00 -23.90
N PRO A 261 0.04 24.69 -24.86
CA PRO A 261 1.01 25.71 -24.51
C PRO A 261 0.30 26.84 -23.78
N ASN A 262 0.89 27.31 -22.68
CA ASN A 262 0.39 28.43 -21.90
C ASN A 262 0.53 29.73 -22.72
N THR A 263 -0.47 30.06 -23.53
CA THR A 263 -0.53 31.30 -24.31
C THR A 263 -1.21 32.40 -23.51
N GLN A 264 -0.68 32.75 -22.36
CA GLN A 264 -0.93 34.07 -21.78
C GLN A 264 0.19 35.02 -22.24
N LYS A 265 0.04 35.59 -23.44
CA LYS A 265 0.77 36.79 -23.84
C LYS A 265 0.28 37.92 -22.95
N LYS A 266 1.10 38.35 -21.99
CA LYS A 266 0.97 39.69 -21.38
C LYS A 266 1.26 40.71 -22.46
N GLY A 267 0.21 41.36 -22.95
CA GLY A 267 0.34 42.57 -23.77
C GLY A 267 0.85 43.71 -22.91
N PHE A 268 2.11 44.06 -23.06
CA PHE A 268 2.63 45.36 -22.58
C PHE A 268 2.19 46.42 -23.57
N GLY A 269 1.13 47.19 -23.22
CA GLY A 269 0.77 48.42 -23.92
C GLY A 269 1.71 49.55 -23.47
N PHE A 270 2.59 49.98 -24.36
CA PHE A 270 3.31 51.25 -24.21
C PHE A 270 2.36 52.37 -24.59
N GLY A 271 1.84 53.09 -23.59
CA GLY A 271 1.16 54.36 -23.76
C GLY A 271 2.18 55.49 -23.85
N TRP A 272 2.32 56.06 -25.03
CA TRP A 272 3.06 57.28 -25.29
C TRP A 272 2.16 58.48 -24.97
N PHE A 273 2.55 59.29 -24.01
CA PHE A 273 2.01 60.65 -23.89
C PHE A 273 3.16 61.63 -23.99
N GLY A 274 3.16 62.40 -25.09
CA GLY A 274 3.88 63.65 -25.21
C GLY A 274 2.93 64.80 -24.88
N ARG A 275 3.42 65.72 -24.16
CA ARG A 275 3.44 67.14 -24.03
C ARG A 275 3.57 67.63 -22.61
#